data_920bcdd532ef0489149c19b63d229884
#
_entry.id   920bcdd532ef0489149c19b63d229884
#
_cell.length_a   1.000
_cell.length_b   1.000
_cell.length_c   1.000
_cell.angle_alpha   90.00
_cell.angle_beta   90.00
_cell.angle_gamma   90.00
#
_symmetry.space_group_name_H-M   'P 1'
#
loop_
_entity.id
_entity.type
_entity.pdbx_description
1 polymer ?
#
loop_
_entity_poly.entity_id
_entity_poly.type
_entity_poly.pdbx_seq_one_letter_code
_entity_poly.pdbx_strand_id
1 'polypeptide(L)'
;MATISVVDEDVSLDAPTLIEGFPGVGLVGKIATDHLIDTYGMTHYANVYGERIPPVAVYHESDTSLSTPVRLYADTERDLLALRSDVPVTPTAADELAGCLEEGFDDHGAFPLSPHGLRLGEGAAPPRIARAQPAAGGAAPHRAAPT
;
A
#
# COMPACT_ATOMS: atom_id res chain seq x y z
N MET A 1 -0.36 -11.38 12.75
CA MET A 1 -0.32 -9.94 13.01
C MET A 1 0.67 -9.31 12.05
N ALA A 2 0.29 -8.24 11.35
CA ALA A 2 1.22 -7.55 10.46
C ALA A 2 2.16 -6.64 11.26
N THR A 3 3.36 -6.42 10.72
CA THR A 3 4.38 -5.57 11.31
C THR A 3 5.01 -4.70 10.23
N ILE A 4 5.16 -3.42 10.50
CA ILE A 4 5.83 -2.48 9.61
C ILE A 4 7.25 -2.26 10.13
N SER A 5 8.24 -2.43 9.25
CA SER A 5 9.66 -2.18 9.53
C SER A 5 10.14 -1.04 8.66
N VAL A 6 10.44 0.09 9.29
CA VAL A 6 10.93 1.30 8.60
C VAL A 6 12.32 1.07 8.02
N VAL A 7 12.52 1.49 6.80
CA VAL A 7 13.79 1.43 6.05
C VAL A 7 14.44 2.80 5.99
N ASP A 8 13.62 3.85 5.84
CA ASP A 8 14.10 5.25 5.77
C ASP A 8 13.42 6.07 6.88
N GLU A 9 14.19 6.38 7.93
CA GLU A 9 13.73 7.12 9.11
C GLU A 9 13.64 8.64 8.88
N ASP A 10 14.19 9.13 7.79
CA ASP A 10 14.17 10.57 7.46
C ASP A 10 12.84 11.01 6.82
N VAL A 11 11.98 10.06 6.47
CA VAL A 11 10.65 10.32 5.91
C VAL A 11 9.71 10.80 7.02
N SER A 12 9.16 12.01 6.83
CA SER A 12 8.10 12.57 7.66
C SER A 12 6.91 12.96 6.79
N LEU A 13 5.73 12.51 7.18
CA LEU A 13 4.46 12.76 6.48
C LEU A 13 3.47 13.38 7.47
N ASP A 14 2.65 14.31 6.98
CA ASP A 14 1.61 14.98 7.77
C ASP A 14 0.23 14.66 7.18
N ALA A 15 -0.50 13.79 7.86
CA ALA A 15 -1.82 13.31 7.41
C ALA A 15 -1.84 12.77 5.95
N PRO A 16 -0.95 11.84 5.58
CA PRO A 16 -0.79 11.42 4.20
C PRO A 16 -2.04 10.74 3.65
N THR A 17 -2.21 10.85 2.34
CA THR A 17 -3.17 10.03 1.62
C THR A 17 -2.53 8.68 1.29
N LEU A 18 -3.13 7.59 1.78
CA LEU A 18 -2.69 6.23 1.46
C LEU A 18 -3.35 5.74 0.16
N ILE A 19 -2.53 5.30 -0.78
CA ILE A 19 -2.94 4.66 -2.03
C ILE A 19 -2.56 3.19 -1.95
N GLU A 20 -3.52 2.30 -2.19
CA GLU A 20 -3.30 0.86 -2.19
C GLU A 20 -3.28 0.32 -3.63
N GLY A 21 -2.26 -0.47 -3.95
CA GLY A 21 -2.09 -1.12 -5.26
C GLY A 21 -1.76 -2.61 -5.12
N PHE A 22 -2.78 -3.42 -4.82
CA PHE A 22 -2.64 -4.88 -4.77
C PHE A 22 -2.92 -5.54 -6.12
N PRO A 23 -2.26 -6.68 -6.42
CA PRO A 23 -2.61 -7.49 -7.56
C PRO A 23 -4.07 -7.97 -7.46
N GLY A 24 -4.89 -7.54 -8.41
CA GLY A 24 -6.29 -7.91 -8.53
C GLY A 24 -6.64 -8.25 -9.98
N VAL A 25 -7.94 -8.30 -10.30
CA VAL A 25 -8.40 -8.55 -11.67
C VAL A 25 -7.85 -7.49 -12.63
N GLY A 26 -7.09 -7.94 -13.65
CA GLY A 26 -6.46 -7.08 -14.64
C GLY A 26 -5.27 -6.27 -14.13
N LEU A 27 -4.82 -6.48 -12.89
CA LEU A 27 -3.66 -5.80 -12.26
C LEU A 27 -3.74 -4.25 -12.27
N VAL A 28 -4.92 -3.67 -12.45
CA VAL A 28 -5.08 -2.22 -12.64
C VAL A 28 -4.56 -1.44 -11.44
N GLY A 29 -4.92 -1.83 -10.23
CA GLY A 29 -4.46 -1.18 -9.00
C GLY A 29 -2.94 -1.24 -8.86
N LYS A 30 -2.36 -2.41 -9.10
CA LYS A 30 -0.91 -2.60 -9.05
C LYS A 30 -0.19 -1.75 -10.09
N ILE A 31 -0.61 -1.78 -11.35
CA ILE A 31 0.00 -1.02 -12.44
C ILE A 31 -0.08 0.50 -12.15
N ALA A 32 -1.24 0.98 -11.69
CA ALA A 32 -1.43 2.39 -11.37
C ALA A 32 -0.52 2.83 -10.22
N THR A 33 -0.41 2.04 -9.16
CA THR A 33 0.45 2.36 -8.01
C THR A 33 1.93 2.28 -8.37
N ASP A 34 2.35 1.28 -9.13
CA ASP A 34 3.73 1.18 -9.65
C ASP A 34 4.08 2.42 -10.49
N HIS A 35 3.16 2.83 -11.38
CA HIS A 35 3.35 4.02 -12.20
C HIS A 35 3.46 5.31 -11.36
N LEU A 36 2.66 5.45 -10.30
CA LEU A 36 2.77 6.59 -9.40
C LEU A 36 4.11 6.61 -8.65
N ILE A 37 4.54 5.47 -8.13
CA ILE A 37 5.82 5.33 -7.45
C ILE A 37 6.97 5.77 -8.37
N ASP A 38 6.98 5.28 -9.60
CA ASP A 38 8.02 5.59 -10.59
C ASP A 38 7.96 7.06 -11.03
N THR A 39 6.75 7.57 -11.33
CA THR A 39 6.56 8.93 -11.85
C THR A 39 6.94 10.00 -10.83
N TYR A 40 6.62 9.78 -9.57
CA TYR A 40 6.94 10.71 -8.49
C TYR A 40 8.28 10.45 -7.82
N GLY A 41 8.98 9.38 -8.21
CA GLY A 41 10.24 9.00 -7.58
C GLY A 41 10.07 8.76 -6.07
N MET A 42 8.98 8.07 -5.68
CA MET A 42 8.67 7.86 -4.28
C MET A 42 9.75 7.03 -3.57
N THR A 43 10.07 7.41 -2.35
CA THR A 43 11.09 6.73 -1.55
C THR A 43 10.55 5.45 -0.95
N HIS A 44 11.33 4.35 -1.00
CA HIS A 44 11.03 3.13 -0.28
C HIS A 44 11.12 3.39 1.24
N TYR A 45 9.97 3.49 1.86
CA TYR A 45 9.82 3.92 3.24
C TYR A 45 9.88 2.78 4.25
N ALA A 46 9.12 1.72 4.01
CA ALA A 46 9.03 0.60 4.94
C ALA A 46 8.70 -0.72 4.25
N ASN A 47 9.08 -1.81 4.90
CA ASN A 47 8.67 -3.17 4.58
C ASN A 47 7.52 -3.60 5.47
N VAL A 48 6.60 -4.38 4.92
CA VAL A 48 5.48 -4.93 5.67
C VAL A 48 5.58 -6.45 5.70
N TYR A 49 5.53 -7.01 6.91
CA TYR A 49 5.55 -8.43 7.18
C TYR A 49 4.25 -8.85 7.84
N GLY A 50 3.79 -10.06 7.59
CA GLY A 50 2.60 -10.60 8.22
C GLY A 50 2.55 -12.12 8.09
N GLU A 51 1.89 -12.78 9.03
CA GLU A 51 1.75 -14.24 9.03
C GLU A 51 0.97 -14.75 7.80
N ARG A 52 0.12 -13.89 7.23
CA ARG A 52 -0.71 -14.19 6.07
C ARG A 52 -0.13 -13.66 4.75
N ILE A 53 1.05 -13.04 4.80
CA ILE A 53 1.81 -12.61 3.64
C ILE A 53 2.79 -13.74 3.30
N PRO A 54 2.83 -14.23 2.03
CA PRO A 54 3.77 -15.26 1.65
C PRO A 54 5.22 -14.86 1.95
N PRO A 55 6.04 -15.70 2.59
CA PRO A 55 7.43 -15.43 2.89
C PRO A 55 8.31 -15.61 1.64
N VAL A 56 8.10 -14.78 0.63
CA VAL A 56 8.85 -14.79 -0.62
C VAL A 56 9.73 -13.55 -0.71
N ALA A 57 10.85 -13.68 -1.41
CA ALA A 57 11.71 -12.57 -1.76
C ALA A 57 11.49 -12.21 -3.22
N VAL A 58 11.45 -10.91 -3.51
CA VAL A 58 11.23 -10.37 -4.85
C VAL A 58 12.51 -9.71 -5.34
N TYR A 59 12.88 -10.00 -6.58
CA TYR A 59 13.98 -9.36 -7.29
C TYR A 59 13.40 -8.39 -8.32
N HIS A 60 14.00 -7.22 -8.44
CA HIS A 60 13.72 -6.27 -9.52
C HIS A 60 14.91 -6.24 -10.48
N GLU A 61 14.65 -6.11 -11.78
CA GLU A 61 15.70 -6.12 -12.81
C GLU A 61 16.75 -5.02 -12.62
N SER A 62 16.35 -3.91 -11.99
CA SER A 62 17.22 -2.75 -11.76
C SER A 62 17.97 -2.78 -10.42
N ASP A 63 17.63 -3.70 -9.54
CA ASP A 63 18.19 -3.77 -8.20
C ASP A 63 18.51 -5.23 -7.82
N THR A 64 19.74 -5.50 -7.47
CA THR A 64 20.18 -6.81 -7.00
C THR A 64 19.80 -7.09 -5.55
N SER A 65 19.18 -6.15 -4.86
CA SER A 65 18.73 -6.34 -3.48
C SER A 65 17.47 -7.19 -3.40
N LEU A 66 17.39 -7.99 -2.35
CA LEU A 66 16.19 -8.74 -2.00
C LEU A 66 15.17 -7.81 -1.39
N SER A 67 13.96 -7.79 -1.95
CA SER A 67 12.84 -7.02 -1.43
C SER A 67 11.75 -7.91 -0.86
N THR A 68 11.04 -7.42 0.14
CA THR A 68 9.83 -8.06 0.65
C THR A 68 8.67 -7.84 -0.33
N PRO A 69 7.69 -8.75 -0.38
CA PRO A 69 6.60 -8.65 -1.35
C PRO A 69 5.65 -7.47 -1.08
N VAL A 70 5.53 -7.01 0.16
CA VAL A 70 4.66 -5.88 0.54
C VAL A 70 5.51 -4.74 1.09
N ARG A 71 5.36 -3.56 0.51
CA ARG A 71 6.19 -2.39 0.80
C ARG A 71 5.37 -1.11 0.81
N LEU A 72 5.84 -0.15 1.61
CA LEU A 72 5.36 1.22 1.63
C LEU A 72 6.39 2.14 0.96
N TYR A 73 5.87 3.02 0.11
CA TYR A 73 6.62 4.10 -0.52
C TYR A 73 6.02 5.43 -0.11
N ALA A 74 6.85 6.45 0.05
CA ALA A 74 6.45 7.77 0.51
C ALA A 74 6.87 8.87 -0.47
N ASP A 75 6.00 9.86 -0.62
CA ASP A 75 6.28 11.14 -1.28
C ASP A 75 5.98 12.26 -0.27
N THR A 76 7.03 12.87 0.27
CA THR A 76 6.92 13.93 1.28
C THR A 76 6.48 15.27 0.72
N GLU A 77 6.64 15.49 -0.59
CA GLU A 77 6.20 16.73 -1.23
C GLU A 77 4.70 16.80 -1.41
N ARG A 78 4.06 15.63 -1.58
CA ARG A 78 2.63 15.50 -1.86
C ARG A 78 1.84 14.86 -0.73
N ASP A 79 2.50 14.55 0.38
CA ASP A 79 1.92 13.80 1.50
C ASP A 79 1.20 12.52 1.02
N LEU A 80 1.90 11.73 0.21
CA LEU A 80 1.40 10.47 -0.31
C LEU A 80 2.14 9.28 0.29
N LEU A 81 1.38 8.25 0.60
CA LEU A 81 1.88 6.94 0.99
C LEU A 81 1.30 5.91 0.03
N ALA A 82 2.14 5.08 -0.55
CA ALA A 82 1.73 4.03 -1.49
C ALA A 82 2.05 2.65 -0.90
N LEU A 83 1.01 1.85 -0.71
CA LEU A 83 1.13 0.44 -0.32
C LEU A 83 1.12 -0.41 -1.56
N ARG A 84 2.25 -1.05 -1.84
CA ARG A 84 2.47 -1.92 -3.00
C ARG A 84 2.61 -3.36 -2.57
N SER A 85 2.02 -4.28 -3.33
CA SER A 85 2.27 -5.72 -3.19
C SER A 85 2.64 -6.35 -4.54
N ASP A 86 3.65 -7.22 -4.52
CA ASP A 86 4.04 -8.04 -5.68
C ASP A 86 3.38 -9.42 -5.66
N VAL A 87 2.64 -9.73 -4.58
CA VAL A 87 1.90 -10.99 -4.43
C VAL A 87 0.41 -10.70 -4.21
N PRO A 88 -0.47 -11.61 -4.60
CA PRO A 88 -1.89 -11.49 -4.27
C PRO A 88 -2.11 -11.44 -2.75
N VAL A 89 -2.94 -10.50 -2.31
CA VAL A 89 -3.31 -10.32 -0.91
C VAL A 89 -4.71 -10.89 -0.70
N THR A 90 -4.84 -11.85 0.21
CA THR A 90 -6.14 -12.42 0.56
C THR A 90 -6.97 -11.41 1.36
N PRO A 91 -8.31 -11.51 1.39
CA PRO A 91 -9.14 -10.61 2.20
C PRO A 91 -8.72 -10.54 3.66
N THR A 92 -8.39 -11.69 4.27
CA THR A 92 -7.93 -11.76 5.66
C THR A 92 -6.55 -11.13 5.87
N ALA A 93 -5.66 -11.20 4.89
CA ALA A 93 -4.39 -10.48 4.94
C ALA A 93 -4.58 -8.97 4.74
N ALA A 94 -5.54 -8.56 3.90
CA ALA A 94 -5.89 -7.16 3.71
C ALA A 94 -6.44 -6.52 5.00
N ASP A 95 -7.30 -7.24 5.74
CA ASP A 95 -7.81 -6.78 7.04
C ASP A 95 -6.67 -6.62 8.06
N GLU A 96 -5.73 -7.56 8.08
CA GLU A 96 -4.54 -7.51 8.94
C GLU A 96 -3.63 -6.33 8.60
N LEU A 97 -3.43 -6.07 7.30
CA LEU A 97 -2.65 -4.92 6.82
C LEU A 97 -3.34 -3.60 7.14
N ALA A 98 -4.66 -3.51 6.95
CA ALA A 98 -5.43 -2.31 7.28
C ALA A 98 -5.32 -1.97 8.76
N GLY A 99 -5.50 -2.94 9.66
CA GLY A 99 -5.33 -2.73 11.10
C GLY A 99 -3.92 -2.24 11.46
N CYS A 100 -2.89 -2.85 10.88
CA CYS A 100 -1.51 -2.44 11.11
C CYS A 100 -1.22 -1.01 10.62
N LEU A 101 -1.81 -0.60 9.49
CA LEU A 101 -1.65 0.75 8.96
C LEU A 101 -2.42 1.79 9.77
N GLU A 102 -3.64 1.47 10.22
CA GLU A 102 -4.43 2.34 11.09
C GLU A 102 -3.69 2.60 12.42
N GLU A 103 -3.09 1.56 13.00
CA GLU A 103 -2.26 1.68 14.20
C GLU A 103 -0.96 2.49 13.94
N GLY A 104 -0.49 2.56 12.70
CA GLY A 104 0.71 3.32 12.31
C GLY A 104 0.50 4.82 12.25
N PHE A 105 -0.75 5.32 12.18
CA PHE A 105 -1.03 6.76 12.24
C PHE A 105 -1.12 7.23 13.68
N ASP A 106 -0.50 8.37 13.99
CA ASP A 106 -0.62 9.00 15.31
C ASP A 106 -1.95 9.77 15.47
N ASP A 107 -2.18 10.30 16.69
CA ASP A 107 -3.37 11.09 17.03
C ASP A 107 -3.53 12.38 16.18
N HIS A 108 -2.51 12.79 15.46
CA HIS A 108 -2.50 13.96 14.58
C HIS A 108 -2.60 13.60 13.10
N GLY A 109 -2.74 12.29 12.79
CA GLY A 109 -2.76 11.78 11.42
C GLY A 109 -1.38 11.73 10.75
N ALA A 110 -0.30 12.05 11.49
CA ALA A 110 1.06 11.82 11.02
C ALA A 110 1.37 10.31 11.01
N PHE A 111 2.33 9.89 10.20
CA PHE A 111 2.78 8.50 10.13
C PHE A 111 4.23 8.40 10.63
N PRO A 112 4.49 8.63 11.94
CA PRO A 112 5.81 8.51 12.49
C PRO A 112 6.01 7.06 12.93
N LEU A 113 6.51 6.20 12.08
CA LEU A 113 7.04 4.94 12.55
C LEU A 113 8.37 5.21 13.25
N SER A 114 8.33 5.26 14.57
CA SER A 114 9.54 5.29 15.39
C SER A 114 10.28 3.96 15.28
N PRO A 115 11.63 3.96 15.25
CA PRO A 115 12.43 2.73 15.27
C PRO A 115 12.17 1.81 16.48
N HIS A 116 11.41 2.27 17.45
CA HIS A 116 11.06 1.52 18.67
C HIS A 116 9.64 0.93 18.68
N GLY A 117 9.00 0.84 17.49
CA GLY A 117 7.70 0.21 17.32
C GLY A 117 6.52 1.12 17.66
N LEU A 118 5.40 0.69 17.16
CA LEU A 118 4.09 1.29 17.29
C LEU A 118 3.82 1.78 18.72
N ARG A 119 3.49 3.06 18.87
CA ARG A 119 2.77 3.54 20.06
C ARG A 119 1.31 3.70 19.69
N LEU A 120 0.48 2.88 20.29
CA LEU A 120 -0.97 3.01 20.23
C LEU A 120 -1.39 4.34 20.87
N GLY A 121 -1.94 5.25 20.06
CA GLY A 121 -2.65 6.44 20.51
C GLY A 121 -4.14 6.22 20.36
N GLU A 122 -4.93 6.37 21.41
CA GLU A 122 -6.39 6.33 21.34
C GLU A 122 -6.91 7.66 20.75
N GLY A 123 -7.59 7.63 19.60
CA GLY A 123 -8.46 8.74 19.19
C GLY A 123 -8.24 9.39 17.83
N ALA A 124 -7.35 8.89 16.97
CA ALA A 124 -7.13 9.48 15.66
C ALA A 124 -8.31 9.29 14.71
N ALA A 125 -8.62 10.32 13.90
CA ALA A 125 -9.51 10.17 12.77
C ALA A 125 -8.88 9.22 11.73
N PRO A 126 -9.62 8.26 11.16
CA PRO A 126 -9.06 7.30 10.23
C PRO A 126 -8.48 8.01 9.00
N PRO A 127 -7.33 7.52 8.47
CA PRO A 127 -6.73 8.06 7.26
C PRO A 127 -7.69 7.99 6.08
N ARG A 128 -7.55 8.93 5.15
CA ARG A 128 -8.29 8.86 3.89
C ARG A 128 -7.68 7.78 3.01
N ILE A 129 -8.26 6.59 3.02
CA ILE A 129 -7.84 5.50 2.15
C ILE A 129 -8.50 5.69 0.78
N ALA A 130 -7.70 6.06 -0.22
CA ALA A 130 -8.13 6.04 -1.61
C ALA A 130 -7.80 4.66 -2.19
N ARG A 131 -8.79 3.80 -2.32
CA ARG A 131 -8.66 2.52 -3.01
C ARG A 131 -8.88 2.73 -4.51
N ALA A 132 -7.94 2.33 -5.35
CA ALA A 132 -8.17 2.24 -6.78
C ALA A 132 -9.23 1.17 -7.04
N GLN A 133 -10.49 1.59 -7.23
CA GLN A 133 -11.56 0.66 -7.58
C GLN A 133 -11.34 0.17 -9.02
N PRO A 134 -11.49 -1.15 -9.27
CA PRO A 134 -11.58 -1.61 -10.65
C PRO A 134 -12.78 -0.92 -11.30
N ALA A 135 -12.57 -0.34 -12.47
CA ALA A 135 -13.65 0.23 -13.26
C ALA A 135 -14.77 -0.80 -13.36
N ALA A 136 -15.96 -0.44 -12.90
CA ALA A 136 -17.14 -1.31 -13.04
C ALA A 136 -17.27 -1.65 -14.52
N GLY A 137 -17.06 -2.91 -14.88
CA GLY A 137 -17.19 -3.38 -16.23
C GLY A 137 -18.62 -3.12 -16.71
N GLY A 138 -18.78 -2.10 -17.54
CA GLY A 138 -20.01 -1.85 -18.24
C GLY A 138 -20.29 -3.07 -19.12
N ALA A 139 -21.26 -3.88 -18.71
CA ALA A 139 -21.79 -4.91 -19.58
C ALA A 139 -22.37 -4.22 -20.81
N ALA A 140 -21.68 -4.38 -21.95
CA ALA A 140 -22.21 -3.96 -23.22
C ALA A 140 -23.53 -4.73 -23.50
N PRO A 141 -24.62 -4.05 -23.87
CA PRO A 141 -25.86 -4.75 -24.18
C PRO A 141 -25.63 -5.59 -25.45
N HIS A 142 -25.84 -6.89 -25.34
CA HIS A 142 -25.92 -7.81 -26.45
C HIS A 142 -27.04 -7.33 -27.40
N ARG A 143 -26.66 -6.80 -28.53
CA ARG A 143 -27.58 -6.48 -29.61
C ARG A 143 -28.00 -7.80 -30.27
N ALA A 144 -29.22 -8.22 -30.03
CA ALA A 144 -29.81 -9.34 -30.74
C ALA A 144 -29.87 -9.03 -32.25
N ALA A 145 -29.39 -9.97 -33.07
CA ALA A 145 -29.54 -9.88 -34.51
C ALA A 145 -31.01 -10.15 -34.92
N PRO A 146 -31.56 -9.43 -35.86
CA PRO A 146 -32.87 -9.72 -36.41
C PRO A 146 -32.81 -10.97 -37.31
N THR A 147 -33.82 -11.80 -37.17
CA THR A 147 -34.12 -12.94 -38.02
C THR A 147 -34.55 -12.51 -39.41
#